data_0c2a10f4320f7f942c6ceccaca434483
#
_entry.id   0c2a10f4320f7f942c6ceccaca434483
#
_cell.length_a   1.000
_cell.length_b   1.000
_cell.length_c   1.000
_cell.angle_alpha   90.00
_cell.angle_beta   90.00
_cell.angle_gamma   90.00
#
_symmetry.space_group_name_H-M   'P 1'
#
loop_
_entity.id
_entity.type
_entity.pdbx_description
1 polymer ?
#
loop_
_entity_poly.entity_id
_entity_poly.type
_entity_poly.pdbx_seq_one_letter_code
_entity_poly.pdbx_strand_id
1 'polypeptide(L)'
;MKTGGIDGCKIGWLFISFDKGNERWEVLETKEQLEEKFLETDRVFLDMPIGLEDEEYTRECDALMRKEVGGSYSSSVFSPPIRPALAAPSYVEANMISYEYTEKKLSLQSWNITPKIQMVDDLLTTHKGLEEKVMESHPEHLFQILNEGEIFQKKNLKKGIKHRLKLIEEEEPVVDDFFRDIKEEYRRSEIAEDDIVDAMVLALFAKWSKEKPLKTIPAKVEKDAMGLPKAYHFV
;
A
#
# COMPACT_ATOMS: atom_id res chain seq x y z
N MET A 1 13.22 0.42 17.01
CA MET A 1 12.34 -0.15 15.96
C MET A 1 12.51 0.71 14.72
N LYS A 2 12.96 0.12 13.62
CA LYS A 2 13.04 0.76 12.30
C LYS A 2 11.68 0.69 11.62
N THR A 3 11.19 1.77 11.05
CA THR A 3 9.87 1.82 10.43
C THR A 3 9.92 2.49 9.06
N GLY A 4 8.98 2.14 8.18
CA GLY A 4 8.89 2.78 6.88
C GLY A 4 7.54 2.58 6.21
N GLY A 5 7.28 3.43 5.22
CA GLY A 5 6.16 3.32 4.30
C GLY A 5 6.65 2.96 2.91
N ILE A 6 5.90 2.13 2.21
CA ILE A 6 6.21 1.73 0.84
C ILE A 6 4.97 1.89 -0.03
N ASP A 7 5.13 2.57 -1.16
CA ASP A 7 4.14 2.61 -2.22
C ASP A 7 4.73 2.13 -3.55
N GLY A 8 3.88 1.57 -4.42
CA GLY A 8 4.26 1.07 -5.73
C GLY A 8 4.33 2.18 -6.77
N CYS A 9 5.51 2.46 -7.32
CA CYS A 9 5.69 3.37 -8.45
C CYS A 9 5.97 2.61 -9.76
N LYS A 10 6.06 3.30 -10.89
CA LYS A 10 6.22 2.63 -12.20
C LYS A 10 7.53 1.87 -12.34
N ILE A 11 8.63 2.37 -11.78
CA ILE A 11 9.96 1.74 -11.86
C ILE A 11 10.25 0.77 -10.74
N GLY A 12 9.35 0.62 -9.77
CA GLY A 12 9.54 -0.27 -8.63
C GLY A 12 8.69 0.14 -7.45
N TRP A 13 9.33 0.43 -6.34
CA TRP A 13 8.72 0.81 -5.09
C TRP A 13 9.43 2.01 -4.49
N LEU A 14 8.70 2.93 -3.91
CA LEU A 14 9.27 4.04 -3.15
C LEU A 14 9.16 3.73 -1.66
N PHE A 15 10.30 3.58 -1.00
CA PHE A 15 10.42 3.46 0.44
C PHE A 15 10.73 4.80 1.07
N ILE A 16 10.03 5.15 2.14
CA ILE A 16 10.29 6.33 2.96
C ILE A 16 10.34 5.95 4.44
N SER A 17 11.29 6.53 5.18
CA SER A 17 11.39 6.40 6.63
C SER A 17 11.57 7.77 7.27
N PHE A 18 10.83 8.02 8.36
CA PHE A 18 10.95 9.21 9.22
C PHE A 18 11.55 8.85 10.60
N ASP A 19 12.37 7.83 10.65
CA ASP A 19 13.05 7.44 11.88
C ASP A 19 14.09 8.49 12.27
N LYS A 20 13.91 9.14 13.43
CA LYS A 20 14.69 10.28 13.88
C LYS A 20 16.19 10.03 13.81
N GLY A 21 16.90 10.91 13.08
CA GLY A 21 18.34 10.81 12.83
C GLY A 21 18.72 9.78 11.75
N ASN A 22 17.75 9.21 11.06
CA ASN A 22 17.93 8.30 9.93
C ASN A 22 16.75 8.44 8.94
N GLU A 23 16.27 9.66 8.80
CA GLU A 23 15.24 9.99 7.81
C GLU A 23 15.83 9.80 6.40
N ARG A 24 15.12 9.04 5.55
CA ARG A 24 15.59 8.71 4.20
C ARG A 24 14.46 8.27 3.29
N TRP A 25 14.75 8.31 2.01
CA TRP A 25 13.96 7.68 0.98
C TRP A 25 14.86 6.84 0.06
N GLU A 26 14.30 5.82 -0.54
CA GLU A 26 15.00 4.90 -1.45
C GLU A 26 14.02 4.39 -2.51
N VAL A 27 14.51 4.23 -3.74
CA VAL A 27 13.76 3.55 -4.81
C VAL A 27 14.26 2.12 -4.91
N LEU A 28 13.34 1.17 -4.82
CA LEU A 28 13.60 -0.26 -4.85
C LEU A 28 13.09 -0.80 -6.19
N GLU A 29 14.01 -1.07 -7.12
CA GLU A 29 13.65 -1.45 -8.49
C GLU A 29 13.51 -2.95 -8.69
N THR A 30 14.06 -3.76 -7.76
CA THR A 30 14.08 -5.22 -7.87
C THR A 30 13.41 -5.91 -6.69
N LYS A 31 13.06 -7.19 -6.89
CA LYS A 31 12.51 -8.04 -5.82
C LYS A 31 13.48 -8.18 -4.66
N GLU A 32 14.77 -8.33 -4.96
CA GLU A 32 15.84 -8.50 -3.97
C GLU A 32 15.99 -7.27 -3.09
N GLN A 33 15.89 -6.07 -3.66
CA GLN A 33 15.93 -4.82 -2.90
C GLN A 33 14.69 -4.68 -1.99
N LEU A 34 13.50 -5.06 -2.49
CA LEU A 34 12.29 -5.07 -1.66
C LEU A 34 12.39 -6.08 -0.52
N GLU A 35 12.91 -7.29 -0.80
CA GLU A 35 13.16 -8.34 0.20
C GLU A 35 14.11 -7.85 1.29
N GLU A 36 15.26 -7.29 0.90
CA GLU A 36 16.23 -6.73 1.85
C GLU A 36 15.58 -5.66 2.72
N LYS A 37 14.76 -4.77 2.12
CA LYS A 37 14.05 -3.72 2.84
C LYS A 37 13.04 -4.27 3.85
N PHE A 38 12.29 -5.31 3.51
CA PHE A 38 11.39 -5.99 4.44
C PHE A 38 12.14 -6.69 5.59
N LEU A 39 13.30 -7.28 5.31
CA LEU A 39 14.10 -7.98 6.31
C LEU A 39 14.76 -7.00 7.31
N GLU A 40 15.30 -5.88 6.83
CA GLU A 40 16.01 -4.89 7.66
C GLU A 40 15.09 -3.98 8.49
N THR A 41 13.80 -3.89 8.13
CA THR A 41 12.82 -3.00 8.76
C THR A 41 11.96 -3.79 9.75
N ASP A 42 11.69 -3.21 10.92
CA ASP A 42 10.89 -3.88 11.95
C ASP A 42 9.39 -3.76 11.70
N ARG A 43 8.96 -2.68 10.99
CA ARG A 43 7.57 -2.47 10.59
C ARG A 43 7.47 -1.63 9.33
N VAL A 44 6.76 -2.16 8.34
CA VAL A 44 6.48 -1.51 7.06
C VAL A 44 4.98 -1.39 6.88
N PHE A 45 4.51 -0.18 6.56
CA PHE A 45 3.16 0.02 6.02
C PHE A 45 3.25 0.07 4.50
N LEU A 46 2.45 -0.74 3.83
CA LEU A 46 2.53 -1.00 2.40
C LEU A 46 1.16 -0.78 1.74
N ASP A 47 1.09 0.04 0.68
CA ASP A 47 -0.10 0.14 -0.17
C ASP A 47 -0.11 -0.98 -1.22
N MET A 48 -0.31 -2.19 -0.74
CA MET A 48 -0.48 -3.38 -1.60
C MET A 48 -1.30 -4.44 -0.87
N PRO A 49 -2.24 -5.10 -1.55
CA PRO A 49 -3.03 -6.18 -0.95
C PRO A 49 -2.18 -7.31 -0.37
N ILE A 50 -2.44 -7.67 0.88
CA ILE A 50 -1.84 -8.81 1.59
C ILE A 50 -2.94 -9.77 2.00
N GLY A 51 -2.70 -11.08 1.82
CA GLY A 51 -3.69 -12.11 2.04
C GLY A 51 -4.76 -12.12 0.95
N LEU A 52 -4.72 -13.15 0.12
CA LEU A 52 -5.55 -13.25 -1.09
C LEU A 52 -6.59 -14.37 -0.94
N GLU A 53 -7.74 -14.17 -1.56
CA GLU A 53 -8.74 -15.21 -1.68
C GLU A 53 -8.35 -16.25 -2.74
N ASP A 54 -8.78 -17.47 -2.56
CA ASP A 54 -8.58 -18.55 -3.54
C ASP A 54 -9.82 -18.76 -4.41
N GLU A 55 -11.02 -18.60 -3.84
CA GLU A 55 -12.30 -18.89 -4.49
C GLU A 55 -13.29 -17.73 -4.45
N GLU A 56 -13.02 -16.71 -3.63
CA GLU A 56 -13.90 -15.54 -3.48
C GLU A 56 -13.36 -14.34 -4.23
N TYR A 57 -14.27 -13.51 -4.79
CA TYR A 57 -13.86 -12.34 -5.55
C TYR A 57 -13.41 -11.18 -4.68
N THR A 58 -13.96 -11.05 -3.50
CA THR A 58 -13.75 -9.86 -2.66
C THR A 58 -13.43 -10.27 -1.24
N ARG A 59 -12.29 -9.78 -0.74
CA ARG A 59 -11.93 -9.86 0.67
C ARG A 59 -12.87 -8.96 1.49
N GLU A 60 -13.27 -9.39 2.67
CA GLU A 60 -14.12 -8.59 3.57
C GLU A 60 -13.48 -7.24 3.91
N CYS A 61 -12.17 -7.22 4.16
CA CYS A 61 -11.43 -5.99 4.46
C CYS A 61 -11.57 -4.93 3.36
N ASP A 62 -11.59 -5.32 2.08
CA ASP A 62 -11.77 -4.38 0.96
C ASP A 62 -13.18 -3.78 0.97
N ALA A 63 -14.20 -4.58 1.25
CA ALA A 63 -15.58 -4.10 1.33
C ALA A 63 -15.77 -3.11 2.49
N LEU A 64 -15.17 -3.41 3.64
CA LEU A 64 -15.19 -2.53 4.81
C LEU A 64 -14.38 -1.25 4.57
N MET A 65 -13.19 -1.35 3.97
CA MET A 65 -12.36 -0.19 3.65
C MET A 65 -13.05 0.74 2.64
N ARG A 66 -13.73 0.20 1.59
CA ARG A 66 -14.54 1.01 0.67
C ARG A 66 -15.63 1.80 1.38
N LYS A 67 -16.24 1.19 2.40
CA LYS A 67 -17.26 1.86 3.22
C LYS A 67 -16.64 2.93 4.11
N GLU A 68 -15.48 2.65 4.68
CA GLU A 68 -14.75 3.56 5.58
C GLU A 68 -14.29 4.82 4.84
N VAL A 69 -13.55 4.67 3.74
CA VAL A 69 -13.09 5.82 2.95
C VAL A 69 -14.24 6.57 2.27
N GLY A 70 -15.34 5.89 1.98
CA GLY A 70 -16.60 6.46 1.50
C GLY A 70 -16.51 7.30 0.23
N GLY A 71 -17.66 7.87 -0.17
CA GLY A 71 -17.76 8.91 -1.20
C GLY A 71 -17.01 8.61 -2.50
N SER A 72 -16.24 9.58 -2.96
CA SER A 72 -15.46 9.50 -4.21
C SER A 72 -14.18 8.67 -4.10
N TYR A 73 -13.79 8.25 -2.89
CA TYR A 73 -12.58 7.48 -2.64
C TYR A 73 -12.80 5.96 -2.59
N SER A 74 -14.05 5.50 -2.50
CA SER A 74 -14.36 4.06 -2.51
C SER A 74 -13.81 3.33 -3.73
N SER A 75 -13.64 4.01 -4.86
CA SER A 75 -13.04 3.46 -6.07
C SER A 75 -11.52 3.29 -6.02
N SER A 76 -10.83 3.85 -5.02
CA SER A 76 -9.40 3.61 -4.82
C SER A 76 -9.11 2.27 -4.16
N VAL A 77 -10.11 1.69 -3.50
CA VAL A 77 -10.03 0.34 -2.92
C VAL A 77 -10.55 -0.66 -3.95
N PHE A 78 -9.67 -1.28 -4.69
CA PHE A 78 -10.05 -2.31 -5.66
C PHE A 78 -9.82 -3.71 -5.09
N SER A 79 -10.57 -4.69 -5.61
CA SER A 79 -10.35 -6.10 -5.25
C SER A 79 -9.11 -6.62 -5.97
N PRO A 80 -8.15 -7.22 -5.27
CA PRO A 80 -7.04 -7.92 -5.91
C PRO A 80 -7.54 -9.14 -6.70
N PRO A 81 -6.73 -9.71 -7.61
CA PRO A 81 -7.01 -11.01 -8.19
C PRO A 81 -7.04 -12.08 -7.09
N ILE A 82 -7.81 -13.14 -7.33
CA ILE A 82 -7.67 -14.36 -6.52
C ILE A 82 -6.29 -14.97 -6.76
N ARG A 83 -5.76 -15.69 -5.77
CA ARG A 83 -4.42 -16.29 -5.84
C ARG A 83 -4.20 -17.18 -7.08
N PRO A 84 -5.15 -18.06 -7.50
CA PRO A 84 -4.99 -18.84 -8.73
C PRO A 84 -4.78 -18.02 -10.00
N ALA A 85 -5.24 -16.76 -10.03
CA ALA A 85 -5.11 -15.88 -11.20
C ALA A 85 -3.79 -15.08 -11.23
N LEU A 86 -2.98 -15.09 -10.16
CA LEU A 86 -1.73 -14.32 -10.10
C LEU A 86 -0.72 -14.73 -11.18
N ALA A 87 -0.56 -16.03 -11.40
CA ALA A 87 0.42 -16.57 -12.32
C ALA A 87 -0.08 -16.65 -13.78
N ALA A 88 -1.26 -16.12 -14.08
CA ALA A 88 -1.80 -16.13 -15.43
C ALA A 88 -0.89 -15.33 -16.39
N PRO A 89 -0.55 -15.87 -17.57
CA PRO A 89 0.36 -15.20 -18.50
C PRO A 89 -0.28 -14.03 -19.25
N SER A 90 -1.62 -13.88 -19.17
CA SER A 90 -2.33 -12.80 -19.84
C SER A 90 -3.59 -12.38 -19.08
N TYR A 91 -4.02 -11.13 -19.32
CA TYR A 91 -5.30 -10.63 -18.80
C TYR A 91 -6.50 -11.52 -19.17
N VAL A 92 -6.50 -12.09 -20.38
CA VAL A 92 -7.57 -12.96 -20.84
C VAL A 92 -7.63 -14.22 -20.00
N GLU A 93 -6.49 -14.87 -19.76
CA GLU A 93 -6.41 -16.09 -18.96
C GLU A 93 -6.69 -15.81 -17.48
N ALA A 94 -6.18 -14.69 -16.93
CA ALA A 94 -6.53 -14.27 -15.59
C ALA A 94 -8.04 -14.07 -15.40
N ASN A 95 -8.71 -13.49 -16.41
CA ASN A 95 -10.17 -13.36 -16.40
C ASN A 95 -10.91 -14.68 -16.51
N MET A 96 -10.39 -15.64 -17.30
CA MET A 96 -10.99 -16.99 -17.39
C MET A 96 -10.92 -17.69 -16.04
N ILE A 97 -9.74 -17.69 -15.41
CA ILE A 97 -9.54 -18.26 -14.08
C ILE A 97 -10.43 -17.54 -13.05
N SER A 98 -10.40 -16.21 -13.01
CA SER A 98 -11.24 -15.45 -12.08
C SER A 98 -12.72 -15.78 -12.25
N TYR A 99 -13.21 -15.85 -13.48
CA TYR A 99 -14.61 -16.14 -13.76
C TYR A 99 -15.01 -17.57 -13.39
N GLU A 100 -14.12 -18.54 -13.62
CA GLU A 100 -14.35 -19.94 -13.26
C GLU A 100 -14.58 -20.13 -11.76
N TYR A 101 -13.77 -19.44 -10.94
CA TYR A 101 -13.85 -19.57 -9.47
C TYR A 101 -14.90 -18.65 -8.83
N THR A 102 -15.10 -17.45 -9.38
CA THR A 102 -15.85 -16.39 -8.69
C THR A 102 -17.06 -15.87 -9.46
N GLU A 103 -17.29 -16.34 -10.70
CA GLU A 103 -18.29 -15.82 -11.64
C GLU A 103 -18.13 -14.33 -11.97
N LYS A 104 -16.97 -13.73 -11.64
CA LYS A 104 -16.66 -12.32 -11.89
C LYS A 104 -15.34 -12.14 -12.60
N LYS A 105 -15.28 -11.10 -13.43
CA LYS A 105 -14.09 -10.74 -14.16
C LYS A 105 -13.20 -9.81 -13.34
N LEU A 106 -11.90 -9.95 -13.51
CA LEU A 106 -10.89 -9.07 -12.96
C LEU A 106 -10.94 -7.69 -13.65
N SER A 107 -10.81 -6.62 -12.91
CA SER A 107 -10.66 -5.29 -13.50
C SER A 107 -9.28 -5.13 -14.17
N LEU A 108 -9.18 -4.28 -15.20
CA LEU A 108 -7.89 -3.98 -15.82
C LEU A 108 -6.93 -3.30 -14.82
N GLN A 109 -7.46 -2.53 -13.89
CA GLN A 109 -6.68 -1.89 -12.84
C GLN A 109 -6.03 -2.94 -11.91
N SER A 110 -6.82 -3.92 -11.44
CA SER A 110 -6.30 -5.03 -10.63
C SER A 110 -5.26 -5.86 -11.40
N TRP A 111 -5.50 -6.09 -12.70
CA TRP A 111 -4.53 -6.78 -13.55
C TRP A 111 -3.19 -6.05 -13.65
N ASN A 112 -3.21 -4.73 -13.84
CA ASN A 112 -2.00 -3.93 -14.03
C ASN A 112 -1.06 -3.96 -12.81
N ILE A 113 -1.59 -4.20 -11.62
CA ILE A 113 -0.79 -4.30 -10.38
C ILE A 113 -0.52 -5.75 -9.96
N THR A 114 -1.07 -6.74 -10.67
CA THR A 114 -0.87 -8.17 -10.37
C THR A 114 0.60 -8.55 -10.21
N PRO A 115 1.56 -8.09 -11.05
CA PRO A 115 2.97 -8.42 -10.85
C PRO A 115 3.54 -7.95 -9.51
N LYS A 116 3.07 -6.80 -9.02
CA LYS A 116 3.48 -6.28 -7.70
C LYS A 116 2.85 -7.06 -6.55
N ILE A 117 1.55 -7.39 -6.67
CA ILE A 117 0.86 -8.24 -5.70
C ILE A 117 1.56 -9.60 -5.61
N GLN A 118 1.87 -10.22 -6.74
CA GLN A 118 2.57 -11.51 -6.78
C GLN A 118 3.96 -11.42 -6.11
N MET A 119 4.71 -10.36 -6.38
CA MET A 119 6.03 -10.15 -5.76
C MET A 119 5.94 -10.08 -4.24
N VAL A 120 4.97 -9.33 -3.70
CA VAL A 120 4.74 -9.22 -2.25
C VAL A 120 4.26 -10.55 -1.67
N ASP A 121 3.28 -11.20 -2.30
CA ASP A 121 2.75 -12.50 -1.88
C ASP A 121 3.85 -13.58 -1.82
N ASP A 122 4.69 -13.65 -2.85
CA ASP A 122 5.85 -14.55 -2.90
C ASP A 122 6.83 -14.31 -1.72
N LEU A 123 7.17 -13.04 -1.44
CA LEU A 123 8.08 -12.70 -0.35
C LEU A 123 7.49 -13.08 1.01
N LEU A 124 6.23 -12.73 1.26
CA LEU A 124 5.58 -13.00 2.54
C LEU A 124 5.31 -14.49 2.77
N THR A 125 5.06 -15.26 1.73
CA THR A 125 4.86 -16.72 1.85
C THR A 125 6.17 -17.48 1.96
N THR A 126 7.26 -16.95 1.41
CA THR A 126 8.60 -17.57 1.47
C THR A 126 9.30 -17.29 2.80
N HIS A 127 9.18 -16.09 3.34
CA HIS A 127 9.88 -15.63 4.54
C HIS A 127 8.95 -15.56 5.74
N LYS A 128 8.93 -16.62 6.55
CA LYS A 128 8.12 -16.66 7.78
C LYS A 128 8.50 -15.53 8.74
N GLY A 129 7.48 -14.87 9.27
CA GLY A 129 7.60 -13.73 10.18
C GLY A 129 7.58 -12.37 9.50
N LEU A 130 7.69 -12.28 8.17
CA LEU A 130 7.50 -11.02 7.45
C LEU A 130 6.05 -10.54 7.52
N GLU A 131 5.08 -11.45 7.60
CA GLU A 131 3.66 -11.14 7.77
C GLU A 131 3.32 -10.42 9.09
N GLU A 132 4.24 -10.45 10.05
CA GLU A 132 4.15 -9.70 11.31
C GLU A 132 4.73 -8.29 11.20
N LYS A 133 5.54 -8.03 10.18
CA LYS A 133 6.26 -6.78 9.95
C LYS A 133 5.68 -5.95 8.82
N VAL A 134 5.26 -6.59 7.74
CA VAL A 134 4.73 -5.94 6.54
C VAL A 134 3.21 -5.92 6.64
N MET A 135 2.65 -4.72 6.70
CA MET A 135 1.25 -4.47 7.00
C MET A 135 0.58 -3.73 5.85
N GLU A 136 -0.46 -4.32 5.27
CA GLU A 136 -1.29 -3.61 4.31
C GLU A 136 -1.91 -2.39 4.96
N SER A 137 -1.84 -1.25 4.28
CA SER A 137 -2.44 0.01 4.70
C SER A 137 -2.92 0.80 3.49
N HIS A 138 -3.91 1.67 3.67
CA HIS A 138 -4.50 2.40 2.56
C HIS A 138 -4.28 3.92 2.71
N PRO A 139 -3.47 4.58 1.84
CA PRO A 139 -3.09 5.97 1.97
C PRO A 139 -4.26 6.94 2.13
N GLU A 140 -5.33 6.79 1.35
CA GLU A 140 -6.50 7.69 1.44
C GLU A 140 -7.23 7.59 2.80
N HIS A 141 -7.24 6.41 3.42
CA HIS A 141 -7.76 6.24 4.78
C HIS A 141 -6.86 6.94 5.81
N LEU A 142 -5.54 6.79 5.67
CA LEU A 142 -4.59 7.47 6.55
C LEU A 142 -4.67 8.99 6.44
N PHE A 143 -4.83 9.51 5.24
CA PHE A 143 -5.05 10.94 5.01
C PHE A 143 -6.36 11.43 5.62
N GLN A 144 -7.44 10.66 5.55
CA GLN A 144 -8.70 11.02 6.21
C GLN A 144 -8.53 11.10 7.73
N ILE A 145 -7.80 10.14 8.33
CA ILE A 145 -7.48 10.20 9.77
C ILE A 145 -6.66 11.45 10.07
N LEU A 146 -5.62 11.73 9.28
CA LEU A 146 -4.75 12.89 9.46
C LEU A 146 -5.47 14.23 9.30
N ASN A 147 -6.53 14.28 8.49
CA ASN A 147 -7.37 15.45 8.25
C ASN A 147 -8.69 15.43 9.05
N GLU A 148 -8.72 14.73 10.18
CA GLU A 148 -9.87 14.68 11.10
C GLU A 148 -11.21 14.26 10.44
N GLY A 149 -11.14 13.43 9.39
CA GLY A 149 -12.32 12.93 8.66
C GLY A 149 -12.81 13.84 7.54
N GLU A 150 -12.19 15.00 7.31
CA GLU A 150 -12.57 15.86 6.20
C GLU A 150 -12.18 15.26 4.84
N ILE A 151 -13.08 15.42 3.85
CA ILE A 151 -12.87 14.88 2.50
C ILE A 151 -11.91 15.79 1.72
N PHE A 152 -10.84 15.21 1.23
CA PHE A 152 -9.85 15.87 0.39
C PHE A 152 -10.33 16.18 -1.03
N GLN A 153 -9.68 17.16 -1.66
CA GLN A 153 -9.66 17.22 -3.12
C GLN A 153 -8.88 16.02 -3.68
N LYS A 154 -9.33 15.52 -4.85
CA LYS A 154 -8.72 14.36 -5.51
C LYS A 154 -7.20 14.53 -5.64
N LYS A 155 -6.44 13.49 -5.36
CA LYS A 155 -4.97 13.49 -5.38
C LYS A 155 -4.36 13.82 -6.75
N ASN A 156 -5.07 13.59 -7.84
CA ASN A 156 -4.63 13.97 -9.19
C ASN A 156 -4.66 15.49 -9.46
N LEU A 157 -5.18 16.29 -8.53
CA LEU A 157 -5.17 17.75 -8.61
C LEU A 157 -3.98 18.31 -7.81
N LYS A 158 -3.26 19.28 -8.39
CA LYS A 158 -2.14 19.98 -7.71
C LYS A 158 -2.50 20.48 -6.31
N LYS A 159 -3.74 20.95 -6.12
CA LYS A 159 -4.24 21.39 -4.81
C LYS A 159 -4.39 20.24 -3.82
N GLY A 160 -4.78 19.05 -4.29
CA GLY A 160 -4.89 17.84 -3.46
C GLY A 160 -3.54 17.36 -2.98
N ILE A 161 -2.53 17.31 -3.86
CA ILE A 161 -1.13 16.97 -3.48
C ILE A 161 -0.59 17.98 -2.46
N LYS A 162 -0.71 19.29 -2.75
CA LYS A 162 -0.22 20.34 -1.84
C LYS A 162 -0.86 20.26 -0.44
N HIS A 163 -2.16 19.95 -0.37
CA HIS A 163 -2.83 19.82 0.92
C HIS A 163 -2.31 18.60 1.70
N ARG A 164 -2.13 17.44 1.04
CA ARG A 164 -1.57 16.23 1.66
C ARG A 164 -0.16 16.46 2.17
N LEU A 165 0.70 17.09 1.36
CA LEU A 165 2.06 17.44 1.78
C LEU A 165 2.05 18.30 3.03
N LYS A 166 1.22 19.36 3.07
CA LYS A 166 1.14 20.26 4.22
C LYS A 166 0.76 19.53 5.50
N LEU A 167 -0.18 18.59 5.44
CA LEU A 167 -0.57 17.81 6.62
C LEU A 167 0.57 16.91 7.13
N ILE A 168 1.36 16.32 6.23
CA ILE A 168 2.50 15.51 6.64
C ILE A 168 3.64 16.41 7.16
N GLU A 169 3.88 17.56 6.53
CA GLU A 169 4.91 18.54 6.92
C GLU A 169 4.70 19.08 8.34
N GLU A 170 3.46 19.22 8.79
CA GLU A 170 3.14 19.63 10.18
C GLU A 170 3.68 18.62 11.22
N GLU A 171 3.85 17.36 10.84
CA GLU A 171 4.36 16.26 11.65
C GLU A 171 5.85 15.96 11.38
N GLU A 172 6.28 16.10 10.11
CA GLU A 172 7.61 15.74 9.60
C GLU A 172 8.16 16.84 8.69
N PRO A 173 8.93 17.79 9.22
CA PRO A 173 9.44 18.92 8.43
C PRO A 173 10.33 18.57 7.23
N VAL A 174 10.91 17.36 7.19
CA VAL A 174 11.76 16.88 6.09
C VAL A 174 10.98 16.57 4.80
N VAL A 175 9.65 16.56 4.84
CA VAL A 175 8.76 16.15 3.75
C VAL A 175 8.96 16.99 2.49
N ASP A 176 9.05 18.31 2.61
CA ASP A 176 9.26 19.21 1.46
C ASP A 176 10.60 18.95 0.77
N ASP A 177 11.67 18.67 1.54
CA ASP A 177 12.98 18.33 1.00
C ASP A 177 12.90 16.99 0.24
N PHE A 178 12.34 15.95 0.84
CA PHE A 178 12.18 14.66 0.18
C PHE A 178 11.34 14.76 -1.09
N PHE A 179 10.22 15.47 -1.04
CA PHE A 179 9.35 15.64 -2.20
C PHE A 179 10.08 16.35 -3.35
N ARG A 180 10.87 17.38 -3.05
CA ARG A 180 11.69 18.08 -4.03
C ARG A 180 12.77 17.18 -4.59
N ASP A 181 13.56 16.53 -3.74
CA ASP A 181 14.71 15.72 -4.12
C ASP A 181 14.29 14.54 -5.02
N ILE A 182 13.21 13.82 -4.67
CA ILE A 182 12.67 12.74 -5.50
C ILE A 182 12.22 13.26 -6.87
N LYS A 183 11.59 14.44 -6.93
CA LYS A 183 11.15 15.03 -8.21
C LYS A 183 12.29 15.60 -9.06
N GLU A 184 13.42 15.95 -8.46
CA GLU A 184 14.62 16.36 -9.16
C GLU A 184 15.37 15.17 -9.75
N GLU A 185 15.37 14.03 -9.03
CA GLU A 185 16.06 12.81 -9.45
C GLU A 185 15.25 11.96 -10.45
N TYR A 186 13.91 11.87 -10.27
CA TYR A 186 13.04 11.01 -11.07
C TYR A 186 12.01 11.80 -11.87
N ARG A 187 11.74 11.32 -13.09
CA ARG A 187 10.65 11.89 -13.91
C ARG A 187 9.29 11.47 -13.34
N ARG A 188 8.29 12.32 -13.53
CA ARG A 188 6.91 12.01 -13.16
C ARG A 188 6.36 10.72 -13.80
N SER A 189 6.90 10.29 -14.93
CA SER A 189 6.55 9.04 -15.59
C SER A 189 7.18 7.81 -14.93
N GLU A 190 8.12 7.98 -14.01
CA GLU A 190 8.82 6.95 -13.25
C GLU A 190 8.26 6.85 -11.83
N ILE A 191 8.10 8.02 -11.17
CA ILE A 191 7.49 8.17 -9.85
C ILE A 191 6.50 9.33 -9.93
N ALA A 192 5.22 9.07 -9.74
CA ALA A 192 4.21 10.11 -9.76
C ALA A 192 4.14 10.86 -8.42
N GLU A 193 3.67 12.11 -8.46
CA GLU A 193 3.58 12.94 -7.23
C GLU A 193 2.65 12.32 -6.18
N ASP A 194 1.65 11.58 -6.61
CA ASP A 194 0.76 10.83 -5.72
C ASP A 194 1.46 9.62 -5.08
N ASP A 195 2.31 8.89 -5.81
CA ASP A 195 3.10 7.79 -5.21
C ASP A 195 4.01 8.32 -4.08
N ILE A 196 4.58 9.54 -4.26
CA ILE A 196 5.44 10.15 -3.24
C ILE A 196 4.67 10.45 -1.95
N VAL A 197 3.53 11.13 -2.06
CA VAL A 197 2.74 11.51 -0.87
C VAL A 197 2.09 10.30 -0.21
N ASP A 198 1.74 9.28 -0.99
CA ASP A 198 1.19 8.01 -0.47
C ASP A 198 2.26 7.26 0.33
N ALA A 199 3.51 7.13 -0.17
CA ALA A 199 4.62 6.56 0.58
C ALA A 199 4.95 7.35 1.86
N MET A 200 4.84 8.69 1.82
CA MET A 200 5.07 9.56 2.99
C MET A 200 4.04 9.35 4.10
N VAL A 201 2.74 9.30 3.78
CA VAL A 201 1.73 9.09 4.82
C VAL A 201 1.83 7.69 5.42
N LEU A 202 2.17 6.68 4.62
CA LEU A 202 2.46 5.32 5.11
C LEU A 202 3.63 5.33 6.09
N ALA A 203 4.73 6.04 5.77
CA ALA A 203 5.89 6.18 6.63
C ALA A 203 5.56 6.90 7.95
N LEU A 204 4.74 7.96 7.90
CA LEU A 204 4.29 8.69 9.09
C LEU A 204 3.51 7.77 10.04
N PHE A 205 2.54 7.02 9.53
CA PHE A 205 1.75 6.11 10.35
C PHE A 205 2.57 4.90 10.83
N ALA A 206 3.51 4.40 10.03
CA ALA A 206 4.46 3.39 10.48
C ALA A 206 5.32 3.90 11.65
N LYS A 207 5.80 5.15 11.60
CA LYS A 207 6.51 5.81 12.71
C LYS A 207 5.60 5.95 13.94
N TRP A 208 4.38 6.42 13.79
CA TRP A 208 3.44 6.58 14.90
C TRP A 208 3.07 5.26 15.57
N SER A 209 3.10 4.16 14.85
CA SER A 209 2.83 2.83 15.40
C SER A 209 3.87 2.34 16.42
N LYS A 210 4.95 3.08 16.63
CA LYS A 210 5.90 2.82 17.73
C LYS A 210 5.31 3.17 19.11
N GLU A 211 4.43 4.15 19.13
CA GLU A 211 3.88 4.74 20.35
C GLU A 211 2.36 4.56 20.46
N LYS A 212 1.67 4.51 19.32
CA LYS A 212 0.22 4.35 19.26
C LYS A 212 -0.18 2.89 18.99
N PRO A 213 -1.29 2.41 19.55
CA PRO A 213 -1.75 1.04 19.31
C PRO A 213 -2.19 0.85 17.87
N LEU A 214 -1.80 -0.26 17.27
CA LEU A 214 -2.29 -0.68 15.96
C LEU A 214 -3.77 -1.03 16.02
N LYS A 215 -4.49 -0.60 15.00
CA LYS A 215 -5.88 -0.94 14.71
C LYS A 215 -5.97 -1.60 13.36
N THR A 216 -7.04 -2.35 13.13
CA THR A 216 -7.27 -3.05 11.87
C THR A 216 -8.70 -2.93 11.38
N ILE A 217 -8.86 -3.01 10.07
CA ILE A 217 -10.14 -3.18 9.38
C ILE A 217 -10.04 -4.48 8.56
N PRO A 218 -10.84 -5.51 8.92
CA PRO A 218 -11.75 -5.63 10.06
C PRO A 218 -11.03 -5.69 11.41
N ALA A 219 -11.75 -5.43 12.51
CA ALA A 219 -11.19 -5.54 13.87
C ALA A 219 -10.78 -6.98 14.23
N LYS A 220 -11.48 -7.99 13.69
CA LYS A 220 -11.10 -9.40 13.76
C LYS A 220 -10.40 -9.78 12.47
N VAL A 221 -9.09 -9.90 12.53
CA VAL A 221 -8.28 -10.25 11.36
C VAL A 221 -8.45 -11.72 11.00
N GLU A 222 -8.88 -11.98 9.78
CA GLU A 222 -8.85 -13.29 9.16
C GLU A 222 -7.54 -13.49 8.40
N LYS A 223 -7.17 -14.75 8.20
CA LYS A 223 -6.00 -15.13 7.39
C LYS A 223 -6.44 -15.90 6.16
N ASP A 224 -5.68 -15.76 5.10
CA ASP A 224 -5.85 -16.57 3.89
C ASP A 224 -5.29 -17.99 4.07
N ALA A 225 -5.39 -18.83 3.02
CA ALA A 225 -4.91 -20.20 3.06
C ALA A 225 -3.39 -20.34 3.27
N MET A 226 -2.62 -19.28 2.99
CA MET A 226 -1.15 -19.24 3.22
C MET A 226 -0.79 -18.69 4.61
N GLY A 227 -1.79 -18.28 5.41
CA GLY A 227 -1.61 -17.73 6.74
C GLY A 227 -1.35 -16.22 6.76
N LEU A 228 -1.49 -15.52 5.62
CA LEU A 228 -1.31 -14.08 5.52
C LEU A 228 -2.57 -13.33 6.03
N PRO A 229 -2.42 -12.22 6.76
CA PRO A 229 -3.55 -11.46 7.29
C PRO A 229 -4.31 -10.73 6.18
N LYS A 230 -5.65 -10.76 6.23
CA LYS A 230 -6.53 -9.99 5.36
C LYS A 230 -7.08 -8.79 6.14
N ALA A 231 -6.29 -7.74 6.26
CA ALA A 231 -6.67 -6.55 7.02
C ALA A 231 -5.85 -5.31 6.62
N TYR A 232 -6.49 -4.16 6.66
CA TYR A 232 -5.81 -2.87 6.62
C TYR A 232 -5.40 -2.42 8.02
N HIS A 233 -4.18 -1.90 8.15
CA HIS A 233 -3.59 -1.45 9.41
C HIS A 233 -3.47 0.07 9.49
N PHE A 234 -3.69 0.64 10.68
CA PHE A 234 -3.55 2.07 10.98
C PHE A 234 -3.33 2.29 12.49
N VAL A 235 -3.18 3.52 12.94
CA VAL A 235 -3.00 3.89 14.35
C VAL A 235 -3.96 4.98 14.79
#